data_79d7b8886caefbd8b0ff23e6829b57df
#
_entry.id   79d7b8886caefbd8b0ff23e6829b57df
#
_cell.length_a   1.000
_cell.length_b   1.000
_cell.length_c   1.000
_cell.angle_alpha   90.00
_cell.angle_beta   90.00
_cell.angle_gamma   90.00
#
_symmetry.space_group_name_H-M   'P 1'
#
loop_
_entity.id
_entity.type
_entity.pdbx_description
1 polymer ?
#
loop_
_entity_poly.entity_id
_entity_poly.type
_entity_poly.pdbx_seq_one_letter_code
_entity_poly.pdbx_strand_id
1 'polypeptide(L)'
;MRVNTDLVDLEYITTREELDALLLEIGGRPLLAMDYETYADVETWGPQASALDPHTLVARLLQINWPGNAIPYVVDLRALDWPTEIRDIWLDSSVRKVCFNARFEALVTQATWGVWPDNIYCAMVLFQQIGAATGFKAGRTRGYSYGSLVRDILDTPLNKELASSDWSGELTPAQLQYAALDVGAPRNSNYTSLLLEAYALLRNELLYTYEMPQVEDIDQAAFMEIARMEWNGLPINMNVMRSFLSTAQSELDNYKLRMSAHFDFSVDQVVDWNSGAPQVTLVVPDKITVLLNNPTALVSRIQKLLPVELDNLQQKTLETVLRELDSEDDEDGATSEEGIRDLGIQIISDLLRYKKLTKMVSTNWAALINPRTGNVHARYQTIGTSTGRMSSSSSGDTNKFNAQQISNVELMVNIEEDRLFEDN
;
A
#
# COMPACT_ATOMS: atom_id res chain seq x y z
N MET A 1 -16.16 32.57 -16.19
CA MET A 1 -14.74 32.45 -16.50
C MET A 1 -14.02 32.33 -15.16
N ARG A 2 -13.63 31.14 -14.70
CA ARG A 2 -12.80 31.01 -13.48
C ARG A 2 -11.42 31.55 -13.85
N VAL A 3 -10.98 32.60 -13.18
CA VAL A 3 -9.60 33.12 -13.29
C VAL A 3 -8.71 31.98 -12.79
N ASN A 4 -7.77 31.50 -13.63
CA ASN A 4 -6.78 30.51 -13.22
C ASN A 4 -5.83 31.20 -12.23
N THR A 5 -6.06 30.99 -10.93
CA THR A 5 -5.31 31.64 -9.85
C THR A 5 -4.00 30.90 -9.52
N ASP A 6 -3.76 29.77 -10.15
CA ASP A 6 -2.66 28.85 -9.82
C ASP A 6 -1.43 28.99 -10.73
N LEU A 7 -1.31 30.14 -11.45
CA LEU A 7 -0.15 30.39 -12.28
C LEU A 7 1.11 30.64 -11.42
N VAL A 8 2.16 29.90 -11.72
CA VAL A 8 3.49 29.99 -11.14
C VAL A 8 4.46 30.50 -12.19
N ASP A 9 5.33 31.43 -11.87
CA ASP A 9 6.52 31.68 -12.67
C ASP A 9 7.51 30.55 -12.47
N LEU A 10 8.14 30.06 -13.53
CA LEU A 10 9.07 28.94 -13.46
C LEU A 10 10.21 29.11 -14.46
N GLU A 11 11.35 28.53 -14.16
CA GLU A 11 12.45 28.29 -15.08
C GLU A 11 12.44 26.81 -15.51
N TYR A 12 12.34 26.56 -16.82
CA TYR A 12 12.37 25.21 -17.38
C TYR A 12 13.75 24.90 -17.95
N ILE A 13 14.44 23.96 -17.31
CA ILE A 13 15.83 23.62 -17.58
C ILE A 13 15.91 22.42 -18.51
N THR A 14 16.43 22.64 -19.71
CA THR A 14 16.53 21.61 -20.77
C THR A 14 17.93 21.54 -21.41
N THR A 15 18.80 22.50 -21.11
CA THR A 15 20.17 22.55 -21.64
C THR A 15 21.21 22.45 -20.53
N ARG A 16 22.43 22.06 -20.89
CA ARG A 16 23.54 21.94 -19.96
C ARG A 16 23.90 23.28 -19.33
N GLU A 17 23.89 24.35 -20.12
CA GLU A 17 24.21 25.69 -19.69
C GLU A 17 23.23 26.21 -18.62
N GLU A 18 21.94 25.92 -18.81
CA GLU A 18 20.89 26.26 -17.83
C GLU A 18 21.07 25.45 -16.55
N LEU A 19 21.41 24.16 -16.66
CA LEU A 19 21.67 23.32 -15.50
C LEU A 19 22.89 23.82 -14.71
N ASP A 20 23.99 24.16 -15.38
CA ASP A 20 25.20 24.68 -14.73
C ASP A 20 24.92 26.01 -13.99
N ALA A 21 24.08 26.90 -14.56
CA ALA A 21 23.61 28.10 -13.89
C ALA A 21 22.78 27.78 -12.64
N LEU A 22 21.84 26.85 -12.72
CA LEU A 22 21.03 26.39 -11.60
C LEU A 22 21.90 25.78 -10.48
N LEU A 23 22.91 24.97 -10.81
CA LEU A 23 23.80 24.35 -9.84
C LEU A 23 24.61 25.41 -9.07
N LEU A 24 24.99 26.49 -9.71
CA LEU A 24 25.66 27.64 -9.05
C LEU A 24 24.71 28.34 -8.07
N GLU A 25 23.43 28.48 -8.41
CA GLU A 25 22.43 29.11 -7.53
C GLU A 25 22.06 28.22 -6.34
N ILE A 26 22.02 26.91 -6.53
CA ILE A 26 21.79 25.94 -5.45
C ILE A 26 22.99 25.88 -4.50
N GLY A 27 24.19 26.13 -4.99
CA GLY A 27 25.43 26.02 -4.23
C GLY A 27 25.38 26.73 -2.88
N GLY A 28 25.58 25.97 -1.77
CA GLY A 28 25.54 26.46 -0.40
C GLY A 28 24.14 26.69 0.18
N ARG A 29 23.06 26.32 -0.48
CA ARG A 29 21.70 26.35 0.08
C ARG A 29 21.53 25.19 1.06
N PRO A 30 21.21 25.44 2.34
CA PRO A 30 21.07 24.36 3.33
C PRO A 30 19.72 23.62 3.28
N LEU A 31 18.75 24.14 2.50
CA LEU A 31 17.39 23.65 2.46
C LEU A 31 16.81 23.80 1.06
N LEU A 32 16.33 22.71 0.50
CA LEU A 32 15.63 22.62 -0.79
C LEU A 32 14.25 21.97 -0.65
N ALA A 33 13.26 22.48 -1.38
CA ALA A 33 12.05 21.72 -1.73
C ALA A 33 12.33 20.95 -3.01
N MET A 34 12.00 19.67 -3.05
CA MET A 34 12.21 18.83 -4.23
C MET A 34 11.02 17.89 -4.44
N ASP A 35 10.69 17.63 -5.71
CA ASP A 35 9.63 16.72 -6.13
C ASP A 35 9.95 16.11 -7.50
N TYR A 36 9.33 14.96 -7.85
CA TYR A 36 9.50 14.30 -9.13
C TYR A 36 8.18 14.12 -9.87
N GLU A 37 8.24 14.25 -11.21
CA GLU A 37 7.25 13.68 -12.09
C GLU A 37 7.82 12.49 -12.86
N THR A 38 7.02 11.43 -12.95
CA THR A 38 7.45 10.15 -13.50
C THR A 38 6.45 9.63 -14.53
N TYR A 39 6.90 8.73 -15.41
CA TYR A 39 6.03 8.00 -16.31
C TYR A 39 6.35 6.50 -16.31
N ALA A 40 5.42 5.68 -16.81
CA ALA A 40 5.59 4.24 -16.92
C ALA A 40 6.47 3.89 -18.13
N ASP A 41 7.49 3.08 -17.95
CA ASP A 41 8.30 2.54 -19.05
C ASP A 41 7.58 1.33 -19.70
N VAL A 42 6.54 1.63 -20.45
CA VAL A 42 5.74 0.60 -21.12
C VAL A 42 6.46 -0.04 -22.31
N GLU A 43 7.50 0.60 -22.85
CA GLU A 43 8.30 0.06 -23.94
C GLU A 43 9.14 -1.13 -23.45
N THR A 44 9.75 -1.00 -22.27
CA THR A 44 10.59 -2.06 -21.67
C THR A 44 9.75 -3.11 -20.94
N TRP A 45 8.73 -2.69 -20.15
CA TRP A 45 8.03 -3.55 -19.20
C TRP A 45 6.61 -3.92 -19.60
N GLY A 46 6.12 -3.41 -20.74
CA GLY A 46 4.78 -3.69 -21.25
C GLY A 46 3.66 -2.99 -20.44
N PRO A 47 2.40 -3.41 -20.64
CA PRO A 47 1.22 -2.72 -20.09
C PRO A 47 1.08 -2.81 -18.56
N GLN A 48 1.88 -3.62 -17.87
CA GLN A 48 1.92 -3.70 -16.41
C GLN A 48 2.84 -2.64 -15.78
N ALA A 49 3.63 -1.91 -16.58
CA ALA A 49 4.43 -0.80 -16.08
C ALA A 49 3.55 0.28 -15.46
N SER A 50 4.04 0.91 -14.40
CA SER A 50 3.34 1.99 -13.70
C SER A 50 4.29 3.13 -13.39
N ALA A 51 3.83 4.37 -13.55
CA ALA A 51 4.55 5.57 -13.15
C ALA A 51 4.80 5.64 -11.63
N LEU A 52 4.09 4.82 -10.85
CA LEU A 52 4.22 4.76 -9.39
C LEU A 52 4.99 3.52 -8.90
N ASP A 53 5.41 2.64 -9.80
CA ASP A 53 6.24 1.47 -9.46
C ASP A 53 7.71 1.81 -9.68
N PRO A 54 8.54 1.87 -8.63
CA PRO A 54 9.94 2.27 -8.75
C PRO A 54 10.78 1.33 -9.60
N HIS A 55 10.30 0.12 -9.89
CA HIS A 55 11.00 -0.84 -10.75
C HIS A 55 10.66 -0.71 -12.24
N THR A 56 9.60 0.05 -12.57
CA THR A 56 9.10 0.18 -13.95
C THR A 56 8.85 1.63 -14.38
N LEU A 57 9.08 2.59 -13.47
CA LEU A 57 8.99 4.02 -13.78
C LEU A 57 10.27 4.57 -14.44
N VAL A 58 10.11 5.74 -15.05
CA VAL A 58 11.21 6.61 -15.47
C VAL A 58 10.98 8.01 -14.88
N ALA A 59 12.01 8.57 -14.23
CA ALA A 59 11.98 9.96 -13.76
C ALA A 59 12.02 10.91 -14.96
N ARG A 60 11.01 11.76 -15.10
CA ARG A 60 10.90 12.73 -16.20
C ARG A 60 11.36 14.11 -15.80
N LEU A 61 10.77 14.66 -14.75
CA LEU A 61 11.07 16.00 -14.27
C LEU A 61 11.54 15.93 -12.82
N LEU A 62 12.41 16.88 -12.46
CA LEU A 62 12.71 17.22 -11.08
C LEU A 62 12.40 18.68 -10.85
N GLN A 63 11.58 18.97 -9.85
CA GLN A 63 11.29 20.31 -9.40
C GLN A 63 12.20 20.67 -8.23
N ILE A 64 12.74 21.89 -8.22
CA ILE A 64 13.63 22.40 -7.15
C ILE A 64 13.24 23.82 -6.80
N ASN A 65 13.18 24.10 -5.50
CA ASN A 65 13.04 25.45 -4.96
C ASN A 65 13.73 25.58 -3.59
N TRP A 66 13.89 26.81 -3.09
CA TRP A 66 14.47 27.09 -1.77
C TRP A 66 13.81 28.30 -1.11
N PRO A 67 14.02 28.54 0.20
CA PRO A 67 13.41 29.65 0.90
C PRO A 67 13.78 31.01 0.28
N GLY A 68 12.76 31.83 0.02
CA GLY A 68 12.91 33.17 -0.56
C GLY A 68 13.08 33.22 -2.08
N ASN A 69 13.12 32.06 -2.77
CA ASN A 69 13.11 32.04 -4.23
C ASN A 69 11.68 31.98 -4.76
N ALA A 70 11.28 33.01 -5.53
CA ALA A 70 9.92 33.12 -6.06
C ALA A 70 9.69 32.30 -7.35
N ILE A 71 10.76 31.90 -8.03
CA ILE A 71 10.72 31.22 -9.34
C ILE A 71 11.30 29.82 -9.19
N PRO A 72 10.47 28.78 -9.01
CA PRO A 72 10.93 27.39 -8.95
C PRO A 72 11.52 26.94 -10.29
N TYR A 73 12.41 25.98 -10.21
CA TYR A 73 13.05 25.34 -11.35
C TYR A 73 12.42 24.00 -11.64
N VAL A 74 12.17 23.73 -12.92
CA VAL A 74 11.68 22.44 -13.43
C VAL A 74 12.74 21.88 -14.37
N VAL A 75 13.47 20.88 -13.93
CA VAL A 75 14.57 20.24 -14.66
C VAL A 75 14.04 19.07 -15.46
N ASP A 76 14.19 19.11 -16.79
CA ASP A 76 13.87 17.96 -17.66
C ASP A 76 15.04 16.96 -17.65
N LEU A 77 14.93 15.95 -16.81
CA LEU A 77 15.96 14.91 -16.65
C LEU A 77 16.21 14.14 -17.94
N ARG A 78 15.16 13.90 -18.73
CA ARG A 78 15.26 13.18 -19.99
C ARG A 78 15.97 14.03 -21.07
N ALA A 79 15.69 15.32 -21.15
CA ALA A 79 16.36 16.23 -22.08
C ALA A 79 17.85 16.35 -21.78
N LEU A 80 18.24 16.21 -20.51
CA LEU A 80 19.61 16.31 -20.00
C LEU A 80 20.31 14.96 -19.83
N ASP A 81 19.69 13.86 -20.25
CA ASP A 81 20.23 12.51 -20.13
C ASP A 81 20.59 12.12 -18.68
N TRP A 82 19.69 12.41 -17.74
CA TRP A 82 19.80 12.11 -16.30
C TRP A 82 21.15 12.51 -15.68
N PRO A 83 21.45 13.81 -15.57
CA PRO A 83 22.76 14.31 -15.16
C PRO A 83 23.14 13.89 -13.75
N THR A 84 24.37 13.42 -13.57
CA THR A 84 24.88 12.92 -12.28
C THR A 84 24.99 13.97 -11.19
N GLU A 85 25.06 15.24 -11.55
CA GLU A 85 25.08 16.37 -10.62
C GLU A 85 23.77 16.46 -9.80
N ILE A 86 22.66 16.07 -10.39
CA ILE A 86 21.38 15.95 -9.66
C ILE A 86 21.45 14.84 -8.62
N ARG A 87 22.06 13.68 -8.96
CA ARG A 87 22.35 12.62 -7.97
C ARG A 87 23.17 13.16 -6.79
N ASP A 88 24.17 13.98 -7.08
CA ASP A 88 25.08 14.52 -6.06
C ASP A 88 24.35 15.48 -5.10
N ILE A 89 23.33 16.22 -5.57
CA ILE A 89 22.44 17.01 -4.69
C ILE A 89 21.67 16.05 -3.73
N TRP A 90 21.15 14.93 -4.22
CA TRP A 90 20.45 13.99 -3.38
C TRP A 90 21.37 13.36 -2.31
N LEU A 91 22.64 13.15 -2.61
CA LEU A 91 23.64 12.57 -1.70
C LEU A 91 24.25 13.57 -0.75
N ASP A 92 24.10 14.89 -0.97
CA ASP A 92 24.71 15.92 -0.11
C ASP A 92 24.01 15.97 1.25
N SER A 93 24.69 15.45 2.29
CA SER A 93 24.18 15.42 3.67
C SER A 93 24.09 16.82 4.31
N SER A 94 24.79 17.83 3.76
CA SER A 94 24.74 19.21 4.24
C SER A 94 23.48 19.95 3.81
N VAL A 95 22.79 19.44 2.76
CA VAL A 95 21.57 20.01 2.20
C VAL A 95 20.37 19.22 2.67
N ARG A 96 19.43 19.85 3.36
CA ARG A 96 18.14 19.24 3.70
C ARG A 96 17.20 19.28 2.51
N LYS A 97 16.73 18.14 2.06
CA LYS A 97 15.72 18.00 1.00
C LYS A 97 14.35 17.75 1.64
N VAL A 98 13.41 18.66 1.42
CA VAL A 98 12.03 18.54 1.89
C VAL A 98 11.14 18.17 0.71
N CYS A 99 10.44 17.06 0.85
CA CYS A 99 9.52 16.53 -0.14
C CYS A 99 8.15 16.29 0.50
N PHE A 100 7.10 16.25 -0.32
CA PHE A 100 5.82 15.73 0.11
C PHE A 100 5.73 14.25 -0.27
N ASN A 101 5.51 13.34 0.67
CA ASN A 101 5.62 11.90 0.47
C ASN A 101 7.04 11.43 0.08
N ALA A 102 8.06 11.97 0.74
CA ALA A 102 9.49 11.78 0.47
C ALA A 102 9.96 10.32 0.27
N ARG A 103 9.16 9.34 0.69
CA ARG A 103 9.36 7.93 0.38
C ARG A 103 9.33 7.66 -1.13
N PHE A 104 8.44 8.34 -1.88
CA PHE A 104 8.37 8.21 -3.33
C PHE A 104 9.63 8.78 -3.98
N GLU A 105 10.06 9.97 -3.58
CA GLU A 105 11.28 10.61 -4.09
C GLU A 105 12.52 9.76 -3.79
N ALA A 106 12.58 9.13 -2.62
CA ALA A 106 13.66 8.20 -2.29
C ALA A 106 13.69 6.98 -3.20
N LEU A 107 12.53 6.41 -3.51
CA LEU A 107 12.38 5.27 -4.44
C LEU A 107 12.72 5.66 -5.87
N VAL A 108 12.29 6.85 -6.34
CA VAL A 108 12.64 7.37 -7.67
C VAL A 108 14.14 7.62 -7.79
N THR A 109 14.76 8.19 -6.76
CA THR A 109 16.22 8.41 -6.70
C THR A 109 16.98 7.08 -6.78
N GLN A 110 16.55 6.07 -6.01
CA GLN A 110 17.12 4.72 -6.08
C GLN A 110 16.93 4.09 -7.46
N ALA A 111 15.76 4.24 -8.06
CA ALA A 111 15.45 3.70 -9.40
C ALA A 111 16.31 4.35 -10.50
N THR A 112 16.53 5.65 -10.39
CA THR A 112 17.21 6.45 -11.43
C THR A 112 18.72 6.35 -11.35
N TRP A 113 19.31 6.43 -10.15
CA TRP A 113 20.77 6.50 -9.96
C TRP A 113 21.37 5.37 -9.11
N GLY A 114 20.55 4.46 -8.57
CA GLY A 114 21.03 3.35 -7.73
C GLY A 114 21.53 3.80 -6.35
N VAL A 115 21.08 4.96 -5.87
CA VAL A 115 21.51 5.54 -4.59
C VAL A 115 20.31 5.95 -3.74
N TRP A 116 20.44 5.86 -2.42
CA TRP A 116 19.48 6.38 -1.47
C TRP A 116 19.83 7.83 -1.12
N PRO A 117 18.85 8.75 -1.11
CA PRO A 117 19.10 10.15 -0.74
C PRO A 117 19.51 10.27 0.72
N ASP A 118 20.35 11.25 1.02
CA ASP A 118 20.73 11.63 2.38
C ASP A 118 20.00 12.92 2.79
N ASN A 119 19.83 13.12 4.11
CA ASN A 119 19.21 14.31 4.72
C ASN A 119 17.87 14.72 4.05
N ILE A 120 17.00 13.74 3.81
CA ILE A 120 15.67 13.92 3.21
C ILE A 120 14.60 13.93 4.30
N TYR A 121 13.61 14.82 4.16
CA TYR A 121 12.52 15.01 5.11
C TYR A 121 11.15 15.00 4.42
N CYS A 122 10.17 14.40 5.09
CA CYS A 122 8.82 14.21 4.57
C CYS A 122 7.81 15.14 5.26
N ALA A 123 7.30 16.14 4.55
CA ALA A 123 6.27 17.04 5.08
C ALA A 123 4.94 16.29 5.35
N MET A 124 4.63 15.23 4.58
CA MET A 124 3.44 14.40 4.81
C MET A 124 3.51 13.67 6.16
N VAL A 125 4.68 13.16 6.56
CA VAL A 125 4.87 12.50 7.86
C VAL A 125 4.59 13.47 9.00
N LEU A 126 5.13 14.70 8.95
CA LEU A 126 4.82 15.73 9.95
C LEU A 126 3.33 16.06 10.02
N PHE A 127 2.68 16.18 8.86
CA PHE A 127 1.24 16.45 8.80
C PHE A 127 0.41 15.32 9.41
N GLN A 128 0.82 14.08 9.18
CA GLN A 128 0.19 12.90 9.78
C GLN A 128 0.41 12.81 11.30
N GLN A 129 1.60 13.16 11.79
CA GLN A 129 1.94 13.19 13.22
C GLN A 129 1.06 14.19 13.97
N ILE A 130 0.96 15.42 13.47
CA ILE A 130 0.10 16.44 14.07
C ILE A 130 -1.36 16.03 14.00
N GLY A 131 -1.80 15.45 12.89
CA GLY A 131 -3.14 14.89 12.75
C GLY A 131 -3.45 13.78 13.78
N ALA A 132 -2.49 12.90 14.06
CA ALA A 132 -2.61 11.85 15.06
C ALA A 132 -2.62 12.42 16.49
N ALA A 133 -1.74 13.38 16.81
CA ALA A 133 -1.61 14.00 18.12
C ALA A 133 -2.85 14.83 18.51
N THR A 134 -3.43 15.55 17.56
CA THR A 134 -4.57 16.45 17.81
C THR A 134 -5.93 15.77 17.71
N GLY A 135 -5.98 14.53 17.24
CA GLY A 135 -7.23 13.92 16.80
C GLY A 135 -7.86 14.69 15.62
N PHE A 136 -7.08 15.52 14.96
CA PHE A 136 -7.49 16.39 13.87
C PHE A 136 -8.02 15.55 12.72
N LYS A 137 -9.31 15.69 12.45
CA LYS A 137 -10.04 14.87 11.49
C LYS A 137 -9.87 15.34 10.04
N ALA A 138 -8.95 16.26 9.75
CA ALA A 138 -8.71 16.75 8.39
C ALA A 138 -8.47 15.59 7.41
N GLY A 139 -7.74 14.57 7.85
CA GLY A 139 -7.50 13.37 7.06
C GLY A 139 -8.68 12.40 6.92
N ARG A 140 -9.74 12.48 7.73
CA ARG A 140 -10.83 11.48 7.68
C ARG A 140 -11.76 11.63 6.49
N THR A 141 -11.88 12.81 5.93
CA THR A 141 -12.78 13.06 4.79
C THR A 141 -12.05 13.25 3.48
N ARG A 142 -10.74 13.59 3.48
CA ARG A 142 -9.99 13.97 2.27
C ARG A 142 -8.57 13.41 2.17
N GLY A 143 -8.11 12.63 3.14
CA GLY A 143 -6.77 12.03 3.16
C GLY A 143 -5.63 13.04 3.44
N TYR A 144 -4.41 12.53 3.55
CA TYR A 144 -3.18 13.32 3.71
C TYR A 144 -2.55 13.57 2.34
N SER A 145 -3.20 14.38 1.50
CA SER A 145 -2.66 14.81 0.21
C SER A 145 -1.96 16.16 0.34
N TYR A 146 -1.10 16.50 -0.64
CA TYR A 146 -0.46 17.82 -0.70
C TYR A 146 -1.48 18.96 -0.74
N GLY A 147 -2.54 18.83 -1.54
CA GLY A 147 -3.62 19.80 -1.55
C GLY A 147 -4.37 19.93 -0.20
N SER A 148 -4.45 18.85 0.59
CA SER A 148 -4.99 18.91 1.96
C SER A 148 -4.03 19.63 2.90
N LEU A 149 -2.74 19.34 2.81
CA LEU A 149 -1.69 20.01 3.59
C LEU A 149 -1.75 21.53 3.40
N VAL A 150 -1.68 21.97 2.15
CA VAL A 150 -1.60 23.40 1.80
C VAL A 150 -2.89 24.13 2.17
N ARG A 151 -4.05 23.52 1.94
CA ARG A 151 -5.35 24.09 2.34
C ARG A 151 -5.48 24.19 3.86
N ASP A 152 -5.11 23.12 4.59
CA ASP A 152 -5.41 23.03 6.03
C ASP A 152 -4.38 23.83 6.87
N ILE A 153 -3.15 23.99 6.37
CA ILE A 153 -2.06 24.72 7.06
C ILE A 153 -1.90 26.16 6.57
N LEU A 154 -2.08 26.41 5.27
CA LEU A 154 -1.83 27.72 4.65
C LEU A 154 -3.10 28.41 4.13
N ASP A 155 -4.28 27.80 4.33
CA ASP A 155 -5.57 28.27 3.80
C ASP A 155 -5.54 28.57 2.27
N THR A 156 -4.75 27.79 1.53
CA THR A 156 -4.51 27.98 0.10
C THR A 156 -5.00 26.74 -0.66
N PRO A 157 -6.16 26.79 -1.35
CA PRO A 157 -6.64 25.67 -2.16
C PRO A 157 -5.82 25.53 -3.43
N LEU A 158 -5.44 24.29 -3.79
CA LEU A 158 -4.74 23.96 -5.02
C LEU A 158 -5.61 23.14 -5.98
N ASN A 159 -5.47 23.39 -7.28
CA ASN A 159 -6.01 22.52 -8.32
C ASN A 159 -5.00 21.41 -8.65
N LYS A 160 -5.41 20.15 -8.47
CA LYS A 160 -4.58 18.95 -8.71
C LYS A 160 -5.13 18.05 -9.83
N GLU A 161 -5.84 18.62 -10.81
CA GLU A 161 -6.45 17.86 -11.91
C GLU A 161 -5.41 17.17 -12.83
N LEU A 162 -4.18 17.69 -12.89
CA LEU A 162 -3.09 17.14 -13.72
C LEU A 162 -2.23 16.09 -13.03
N ALA A 163 -2.51 15.72 -11.79
CA ALA A 163 -1.73 14.73 -11.02
C ALA A 163 -1.59 13.36 -11.70
N SER A 164 -2.51 13.01 -12.61
CA SER A 164 -2.51 11.75 -13.35
C SER A 164 -2.24 11.94 -14.85
N SER A 165 -1.61 13.05 -15.25
CA SER A 165 -1.27 13.29 -16.64
C SER A 165 -0.14 12.38 -17.12
N ASP A 166 -0.09 12.18 -18.45
CA ASP A 166 1.01 11.46 -19.09
C ASP A 166 2.25 12.36 -19.21
N TRP A 167 3.34 11.96 -18.56
CA TRP A 167 4.62 12.67 -18.57
C TRP A 167 5.61 12.10 -19.60
N SER A 168 5.23 11.08 -20.38
CA SER A 168 6.13 10.42 -21.34
C SER A 168 6.36 11.21 -22.64
N GLY A 169 5.38 12.02 -23.05
CA GLY A 169 5.36 12.77 -24.30
C GLY A 169 5.99 14.17 -24.23
N GLU A 170 5.59 15.02 -25.18
CA GLU A 170 5.86 16.46 -25.14
C GLU A 170 5.07 17.11 -24.00
N LEU A 171 5.74 17.95 -23.23
CA LEU A 171 5.15 18.59 -22.08
C LEU A 171 4.39 19.86 -22.46
N THR A 172 3.18 19.98 -21.96
CA THR A 172 2.37 21.19 -22.13
C THR A 172 2.75 22.26 -21.10
N PRO A 173 2.53 23.56 -21.39
CA PRO A 173 2.72 24.62 -20.40
C PRO A 173 1.91 24.40 -19.11
N ALA A 174 0.72 23.77 -19.19
CA ALA A 174 -0.09 23.46 -18.04
C ALA A 174 0.54 22.38 -17.13
N GLN A 175 1.21 21.38 -17.71
CA GLN A 175 1.96 20.38 -16.95
C GLN A 175 3.19 21.01 -16.26
N LEU A 176 3.93 21.86 -16.94
CA LEU A 176 5.06 22.57 -16.32
C LEU A 176 4.62 23.46 -15.16
N GLN A 177 3.48 24.17 -15.32
CA GLN A 177 2.86 24.96 -14.25
C GLN A 177 2.44 24.09 -13.05
N TYR A 178 1.87 22.92 -13.34
CA TYR A 178 1.47 21.96 -12.32
C TYR A 178 2.69 21.46 -11.54
N ALA A 179 3.72 20.99 -12.25
CA ALA A 179 4.97 20.51 -11.65
C ALA A 179 5.65 21.58 -10.79
N ALA A 180 5.76 22.81 -11.30
CA ALA A 180 6.36 23.91 -10.56
C ALA A 180 5.63 24.25 -9.26
N LEU A 181 4.31 24.00 -9.20
CA LEU A 181 3.48 24.28 -8.03
C LEU A 181 3.72 23.30 -6.88
N ASP A 182 4.29 22.12 -7.13
CA ASP A 182 4.62 21.16 -6.07
C ASP A 182 5.76 21.63 -5.17
N VAL A 183 6.62 22.53 -5.64
CA VAL A 183 7.71 23.16 -4.86
C VAL A 183 7.62 24.68 -4.78
N GLY A 184 6.78 25.32 -5.60
CA GLY A 184 6.59 26.76 -5.71
C GLY A 184 5.35 27.29 -4.97
N ALA A 185 4.89 28.44 -5.40
CA ALA A 185 3.66 29.06 -4.94
C ALA A 185 2.99 29.86 -6.09
N PRO A 186 1.64 30.06 -6.06
CA PRO A 186 0.96 30.92 -7.02
C PRO A 186 1.50 32.35 -7.00
N ARG A 187 1.51 33.04 -8.16
CA ARG A 187 1.98 34.41 -8.31
C ARG A 187 1.38 35.40 -7.31
N ASN A 188 0.16 35.18 -6.91
CA ASN A 188 -0.57 36.04 -5.97
C ASN A 188 -0.43 35.59 -4.51
N SER A 189 0.42 34.59 -4.24
CA SER A 189 0.68 34.10 -2.90
C SER A 189 1.63 35.04 -2.14
N ASN A 190 1.48 35.09 -0.82
CA ASN A 190 2.47 35.69 0.06
C ASN A 190 3.68 34.80 0.32
N TYR A 191 3.67 33.58 -0.23
CA TYR A 191 4.71 32.57 -0.07
C TYR A 191 5.54 32.41 -1.34
N THR A 192 6.78 31.98 -1.21
CA THR A 192 7.64 31.60 -2.35
C THR A 192 7.67 30.10 -2.59
N SER A 193 7.36 29.31 -1.57
CA SER A 193 7.18 27.86 -1.64
C SER A 193 6.14 27.43 -0.61
N LEU A 194 5.02 26.90 -1.09
CA LEU A 194 3.96 26.38 -0.20
C LEU A 194 4.44 25.14 0.60
N LEU A 195 5.27 24.29 -0.01
CA LEU A 195 5.82 23.13 0.66
C LEU A 195 6.74 23.50 1.82
N LEU A 196 7.70 24.40 1.59
CA LEU A 196 8.65 24.83 2.63
C LEU A 196 7.97 25.59 3.75
N GLU A 197 6.99 26.42 3.42
CA GLU A 197 6.23 27.16 4.44
C GLU A 197 5.41 26.22 5.31
N ALA A 198 4.65 25.29 4.70
CA ALA A 198 3.90 24.29 5.43
C ALA A 198 4.81 23.39 6.29
N TYR A 199 5.95 22.98 5.75
CA TYR A 199 6.96 22.22 6.50
C TYR A 199 7.46 22.98 7.72
N ALA A 200 7.82 24.26 7.57
CA ALA A 200 8.31 25.09 8.66
C ALA A 200 7.26 25.26 9.77
N LEU A 201 6.01 25.53 9.40
CA LEU A 201 4.90 25.67 10.35
C LEU A 201 4.62 24.37 11.10
N LEU A 202 4.52 23.25 10.40
CA LEU A 202 4.30 21.94 11.02
C LEU A 202 5.44 21.55 11.96
N ARG A 203 6.67 21.78 11.53
CA ARG A 203 7.86 21.49 12.36
C ARG A 203 7.88 22.35 13.62
N ASN A 204 7.58 23.63 13.52
CA ASN A 204 7.50 24.52 14.67
C ASN A 204 6.36 24.12 15.60
N GLU A 205 5.21 23.73 15.08
CA GLU A 205 4.09 23.25 15.88
C GLU A 205 4.46 21.96 16.65
N LEU A 206 5.12 20.99 15.97
CA LEU A 206 5.58 19.75 16.61
C LEU A 206 6.60 20.00 17.73
N LEU A 207 7.59 20.88 17.47
CA LEU A 207 8.68 21.15 18.41
C LEU A 207 8.25 21.99 19.61
N TYR A 208 7.45 23.03 19.40
CA TYR A 208 7.17 24.06 20.41
C TYR A 208 5.77 23.99 21.00
N THR A 209 4.78 23.44 20.28
CA THR A 209 3.42 23.29 20.80
C THR A 209 3.21 21.92 21.44
N TYR A 210 3.73 20.85 20.79
CA TYR A 210 3.61 19.48 21.30
C TYR A 210 4.84 18.98 22.05
N GLU A 211 5.96 19.71 22.00
CA GLU A 211 7.23 19.36 22.67
C GLU A 211 7.72 17.93 22.32
N MET A 212 7.57 17.53 21.03
CA MET A 212 7.86 16.19 20.54
C MET A 212 9.02 16.15 19.51
N PRO A 213 10.23 16.66 19.80
CA PRO A 213 11.34 16.66 18.85
C PRO A 213 11.77 15.23 18.45
N GLN A 214 11.71 14.26 19.38
CA GLN A 214 12.14 12.89 19.13
C GLN A 214 11.22 12.17 18.13
N VAL A 215 9.95 12.55 18.05
CA VAL A 215 8.99 11.96 17.13
C VAL A 215 9.30 12.35 15.69
N GLU A 216 9.75 13.61 15.45
CA GLU A 216 10.26 14.04 14.14
C GLU A 216 11.39 13.10 13.69
N ASP A 217 12.41 12.90 14.51
CA ASP A 217 13.60 12.11 14.16
C ASP A 217 13.26 10.64 13.92
N ILE A 218 12.44 10.03 14.77
CA ILE A 218 12.05 8.61 14.65
C ILE A 218 11.27 8.35 13.35
N ASP A 219 10.24 9.15 13.08
CA ASP A 219 9.37 8.90 11.93
C ASP A 219 10.02 9.34 10.61
N GLN A 220 10.91 10.35 10.63
CA GLN A 220 11.73 10.71 9.48
C GLN A 220 12.76 9.62 9.14
N ALA A 221 13.33 8.95 10.14
CA ALA A 221 14.17 7.77 9.89
C ALA A 221 13.35 6.57 9.39
N ALA A 222 12.17 6.34 9.98
CA ALA A 222 11.32 5.18 9.67
C ALA A 222 10.85 5.17 8.21
N PHE A 223 10.51 6.31 7.60
CA PHE A 223 10.01 6.29 6.23
C PHE A 223 11.10 5.84 5.22
N MET A 224 12.37 6.10 5.50
CA MET A 224 13.48 5.64 4.67
C MET A 224 13.64 4.12 4.73
N GLU A 225 13.55 3.53 5.92
CA GLU A 225 13.59 2.06 6.06
C GLU A 225 12.36 1.40 5.40
N ILE A 226 11.20 2.04 5.49
CA ILE A 226 10.00 1.59 4.78
C ILE A 226 10.21 1.66 3.25
N ALA A 227 10.86 2.72 2.74
CA ALA A 227 11.21 2.80 1.32
C ALA A 227 12.14 1.66 0.88
N ARG A 228 13.12 1.29 1.71
CA ARG A 228 14.01 0.13 1.46
C ARG A 228 13.26 -1.19 1.49
N MET A 229 12.32 -1.37 2.42
CA MET A 229 11.44 -2.55 2.46
C MET A 229 10.58 -2.67 1.20
N GLU A 230 10.00 -1.56 0.72
CA GLU A 230 9.23 -1.52 -0.52
C GLU A 230 10.08 -1.83 -1.75
N TRP A 231 11.30 -1.27 -1.80
CA TRP A 231 12.25 -1.53 -2.89
C TRP A 231 12.65 -3.00 -2.97
N ASN A 232 13.02 -3.59 -1.83
CA ASN A 232 13.47 -4.99 -1.79
C ASN A 232 12.33 -5.98 -2.09
N GLY A 233 11.12 -5.67 -1.60
CA GLY A 233 9.98 -6.57 -1.71
C GLY A 233 10.15 -7.87 -0.91
N LEU A 234 9.22 -8.81 -1.14
CA LEU A 234 9.20 -10.14 -0.52
C LEU A 234 9.50 -11.18 -1.61
N PRO A 235 10.61 -11.93 -1.52
CA PRO A 235 10.87 -13.02 -2.43
C PRO A 235 9.88 -14.17 -2.18
N ILE A 236 9.28 -14.71 -3.25
CA ILE A 236 8.34 -15.84 -3.16
C ILE A 236 8.81 -16.98 -4.06
N ASN A 237 9.06 -18.15 -3.46
CA ASN A 237 9.28 -19.36 -4.22
C ASN A 237 7.95 -19.85 -4.83
N MET A 238 7.77 -19.60 -6.13
CA MET A 238 6.52 -19.91 -6.83
C MET A 238 6.24 -21.41 -6.96
N ASN A 239 7.25 -22.27 -6.90
CA ASN A 239 7.04 -23.73 -6.92
C ASN A 239 6.43 -24.18 -5.60
N VAL A 240 7.01 -23.73 -4.48
CA VAL A 240 6.49 -23.97 -3.14
C VAL A 240 5.09 -23.36 -3.00
N MET A 241 4.88 -22.15 -3.48
CA MET A 241 3.57 -21.50 -3.45
C MET A 241 2.51 -22.28 -4.23
N ARG A 242 2.83 -22.79 -5.43
CA ARG A 242 1.88 -23.62 -6.21
C ARG A 242 1.51 -24.92 -5.49
N SER A 243 2.51 -25.60 -4.90
CA SER A 243 2.27 -26.80 -4.11
C SER A 243 1.39 -26.49 -2.91
N PHE A 244 1.67 -25.43 -2.20
CA PHE A 244 0.88 -24.95 -1.07
C PHE A 244 -0.56 -24.61 -1.47
N LEU A 245 -0.77 -23.87 -2.57
CA LEU A 245 -2.10 -23.52 -3.06
C LEU A 245 -2.90 -24.74 -3.53
N SER A 246 -2.25 -25.73 -4.13
CA SER A 246 -2.89 -27.01 -4.50
C SER A 246 -3.40 -27.76 -3.26
N THR A 247 -2.58 -27.86 -2.23
CA THR A 247 -2.97 -28.47 -0.95
C THR A 247 -4.10 -27.68 -0.27
N ALA A 248 -3.98 -26.34 -0.26
CA ALA A 248 -5.01 -25.44 0.29
C ALA A 248 -6.35 -25.59 -0.44
N GLN A 249 -6.32 -25.73 -1.76
CA GLN A 249 -7.54 -25.97 -2.56
C GLN A 249 -8.18 -27.31 -2.22
N SER A 250 -7.39 -28.39 -2.12
CA SER A 250 -7.88 -29.71 -1.73
C SER A 250 -8.51 -29.69 -0.32
N GLU A 251 -7.86 -29.01 0.62
CA GLU A 251 -8.39 -28.85 1.97
C GLU A 251 -9.68 -28.02 1.98
N LEU A 252 -9.74 -26.94 1.17
CA LEU A 252 -10.93 -26.12 1.00
C LEU A 252 -12.13 -26.93 0.49
N ASP A 253 -11.91 -27.82 -0.48
CA ASP A 253 -12.96 -28.67 -1.02
C ASP A 253 -13.40 -29.72 0.01
N ASN A 254 -12.50 -30.25 0.82
CA ASN A 254 -12.85 -31.10 1.96
C ASN A 254 -13.73 -30.37 2.99
N TYR A 255 -13.45 -29.10 3.29
CA TYR A 255 -14.32 -28.30 4.17
C TYR A 255 -15.71 -28.10 3.57
N LYS A 256 -15.79 -27.81 2.27
CA LYS A 256 -17.09 -27.72 1.58
C LYS A 256 -17.88 -29.01 1.63
N LEU A 257 -17.22 -30.16 1.48
CA LEU A 257 -17.87 -31.48 1.59
C LEU A 257 -18.41 -31.72 3.00
N ARG A 258 -17.63 -31.45 4.06
CA ARG A 258 -18.11 -31.54 5.45
C ARG A 258 -19.27 -30.59 5.72
N MET A 259 -19.16 -29.33 5.29
CA MET A 259 -20.25 -28.34 5.43
C MET A 259 -21.51 -28.80 4.64
N SER A 260 -21.36 -29.49 3.50
CA SER A 260 -22.50 -30.07 2.78
C SER A 260 -23.24 -31.11 3.63
N ALA A 261 -22.51 -31.97 4.34
CA ALA A 261 -23.10 -32.93 5.25
C ALA A 261 -23.82 -32.27 6.43
N HIS A 262 -23.20 -31.24 7.06
CA HIS A 262 -23.82 -30.49 8.16
C HIS A 262 -25.11 -29.76 7.75
N PHE A 263 -25.22 -29.33 6.49
CA PHE A 263 -26.38 -28.61 5.97
C PHE A 263 -27.33 -29.48 5.11
N ASP A 264 -27.20 -30.80 5.17
CA ASP A 264 -28.04 -31.76 4.45
C ASP A 264 -28.05 -31.57 2.92
N PHE A 265 -26.93 -31.20 2.33
CA PHE A 265 -26.78 -31.22 0.88
C PHE A 265 -26.24 -32.57 0.41
N SER A 266 -26.92 -33.16 -0.59
CA SER A 266 -26.42 -34.39 -1.23
C SER A 266 -25.10 -34.14 -1.95
N VAL A 267 -24.16 -35.06 -1.76
CA VAL A 267 -22.84 -35.06 -2.41
C VAL A 267 -22.86 -36.08 -3.52
N ASP A 268 -22.55 -35.65 -4.75
CA ASP A 268 -22.47 -36.55 -5.88
C ASP A 268 -21.16 -37.33 -5.88
N GLN A 269 -21.17 -38.55 -6.42
CA GLN A 269 -19.98 -39.37 -6.59
C GLN A 269 -19.71 -39.58 -8.07
N VAL A 270 -18.50 -39.30 -8.50
CA VAL A 270 -18.01 -39.61 -9.85
C VAL A 270 -17.01 -40.75 -9.74
N VAL A 271 -17.25 -41.82 -10.50
CA VAL A 271 -16.37 -43.00 -10.55
C VAL A 271 -15.56 -42.95 -11.83
N ASP A 272 -14.24 -42.80 -11.73
CA ASP A 272 -13.32 -42.92 -12.85
C ASP A 272 -12.84 -44.38 -12.99
N TRP A 273 -13.15 -44.99 -14.11
CA TRP A 273 -12.78 -46.37 -14.44
C TRP A 273 -11.50 -46.47 -15.28
N ASN A 274 -10.91 -45.33 -15.70
CA ASN A 274 -9.78 -45.31 -16.63
C ASN A 274 -8.43 -45.57 -15.98
N SER A 275 -8.33 -45.57 -14.64
CA SER A 275 -7.07 -45.69 -13.89
C SER A 275 -6.70 -47.12 -13.46
N GLY A 276 -7.32 -48.14 -14.06
CA GLY A 276 -7.07 -49.58 -13.75
C GLY A 276 -7.72 -50.10 -12.46
N ALA A 277 -8.13 -49.24 -11.55
CA ALA A 277 -9.02 -49.51 -10.42
C ALA A 277 -10.01 -48.32 -10.30
N PRO A 278 -11.29 -48.59 -9.93
CA PRO A 278 -12.29 -47.55 -9.82
C PRO A 278 -11.87 -46.51 -8.75
N GLN A 279 -11.68 -45.27 -9.17
CA GLN A 279 -11.45 -44.15 -8.25
C GLN A 279 -12.76 -43.39 -8.07
N VAL A 280 -13.20 -43.29 -6.81
CA VAL A 280 -14.41 -42.53 -6.45
C VAL A 280 -13.99 -41.13 -6.01
N THR A 281 -14.46 -40.11 -6.73
CA THR A 281 -14.28 -38.73 -6.37
C THR A 281 -15.60 -38.12 -5.89
N LEU A 282 -15.58 -37.50 -4.71
CA LEU A 282 -16.74 -36.74 -4.20
C LEU A 282 -16.78 -35.38 -4.87
N VAL A 283 -17.92 -35.01 -5.41
CA VAL A 283 -18.10 -33.71 -6.07
C VAL A 283 -18.76 -32.72 -5.11
N VAL A 284 -18.11 -31.59 -4.90
CA VAL A 284 -18.65 -30.50 -4.08
C VAL A 284 -19.92 -29.95 -4.73
N PRO A 285 -21.10 -29.98 -4.05
CA PRO A 285 -22.32 -29.44 -4.61
C PRO A 285 -22.24 -27.92 -4.82
N ASP A 286 -22.70 -27.40 -5.95
CA ASP A 286 -22.76 -25.95 -6.21
C ASP A 286 -23.55 -25.19 -5.14
N LYS A 287 -24.60 -25.80 -4.62
CA LYS A 287 -25.48 -25.23 -3.58
C LYS A 287 -24.73 -24.86 -2.31
N ILE A 288 -23.70 -25.62 -1.89
CA ILE A 288 -22.90 -25.26 -0.72
C ILE A 288 -22.04 -24.03 -1.00
N THR A 289 -21.45 -23.93 -2.19
CA THR A 289 -20.65 -22.77 -2.59
C THR A 289 -21.52 -21.51 -2.62
N VAL A 290 -22.75 -21.60 -3.13
CA VAL A 290 -23.71 -20.49 -3.11
C VAL A 290 -24.07 -20.08 -1.67
N LEU A 291 -24.32 -21.07 -0.77
CA LEU A 291 -24.61 -20.78 0.63
C LEU A 291 -23.43 -20.11 1.34
N LEU A 292 -22.22 -20.63 1.18
CA LEU A 292 -21.00 -20.09 1.83
C LEU A 292 -20.65 -18.69 1.36
N ASN A 293 -21.05 -18.32 0.14
CA ASN A 293 -20.87 -16.97 -0.42
C ASN A 293 -22.02 -16.00 -0.06
N ASN A 294 -23.04 -16.46 0.67
CA ASN A 294 -24.16 -15.62 1.12
C ASN A 294 -24.17 -15.53 2.67
N PRO A 295 -23.53 -14.52 3.26
CA PRO A 295 -23.40 -14.39 4.72
C PRO A 295 -24.73 -14.44 5.47
N THR A 296 -25.75 -13.76 4.97
CA THR A 296 -27.09 -13.71 5.61
C THR A 296 -27.79 -15.07 5.62
N ALA A 297 -27.75 -15.76 4.48
CA ALA A 297 -28.33 -17.09 4.37
C ALA A 297 -27.57 -18.11 5.24
N LEU A 298 -26.24 -18.01 5.30
CA LEU A 298 -25.39 -18.89 6.10
C LEU A 298 -25.63 -18.68 7.61
N VAL A 299 -25.66 -17.44 8.09
CA VAL A 299 -26.02 -17.11 9.48
C VAL A 299 -27.38 -17.72 9.84
N SER A 300 -28.42 -17.47 9.03
CA SER A 300 -29.75 -18.03 9.26
C SER A 300 -29.78 -19.58 9.26
N ARG A 301 -28.91 -20.20 8.46
CA ARG A 301 -28.84 -21.68 8.42
C ARG A 301 -28.14 -22.24 9.65
N ILE A 302 -27.07 -21.60 10.11
CA ILE A 302 -26.35 -21.97 11.35
C ILE A 302 -27.29 -21.85 12.56
N GLN A 303 -27.99 -20.73 12.71
CA GLN A 303 -28.89 -20.46 13.83
C GLN A 303 -30.11 -21.44 13.88
N LYS A 304 -30.45 -22.08 12.76
CA LYS A 304 -31.47 -23.12 12.72
C LYS A 304 -30.96 -24.48 13.21
N LEU A 305 -29.66 -24.69 13.12
CA LEU A 305 -29.04 -25.98 13.53
C LEU A 305 -28.53 -25.91 14.96
N LEU A 306 -28.09 -24.73 15.40
CA LEU A 306 -27.40 -24.52 16.65
C LEU A 306 -28.14 -23.45 17.48
N PRO A 307 -28.25 -23.60 18.81
CA PRO A 307 -28.84 -22.61 19.71
C PRO A 307 -27.83 -21.53 20.04
N VAL A 308 -27.27 -20.84 19.03
CA VAL A 308 -26.27 -19.79 19.19
C VAL A 308 -26.78 -18.46 18.64
N GLU A 309 -26.44 -17.37 19.30
CA GLU A 309 -26.62 -16.02 18.75
C GLU A 309 -25.44 -15.70 17.84
N LEU A 310 -25.72 -15.49 16.56
CA LEU A 310 -24.72 -15.21 15.55
C LEU A 310 -25.16 -14.01 14.69
N ASP A 311 -24.65 -12.82 15.00
CA ASP A 311 -25.01 -11.58 14.29
C ASP A 311 -24.37 -11.50 12.90
N ASN A 312 -23.16 -12.03 12.75
CA ASN A 312 -22.39 -11.96 11.53
C ASN A 312 -21.32 -13.06 11.48
N LEU A 313 -20.65 -13.15 10.32
CA LEU A 313 -19.58 -14.12 10.10
C LEU A 313 -18.18 -13.51 10.21
N GLN A 314 -18.00 -12.43 10.96
CA GLN A 314 -16.65 -11.89 11.22
C GLN A 314 -15.85 -12.85 12.09
N GLN A 315 -14.54 -12.91 11.86
CA GLN A 315 -13.65 -13.82 12.56
C GLN A 315 -13.80 -13.70 14.09
N LYS A 316 -13.83 -12.46 14.61
CA LYS A 316 -13.97 -12.22 16.04
C LYS A 316 -15.28 -12.76 16.61
N THR A 317 -16.40 -12.62 15.88
CA THR A 317 -17.71 -13.16 16.30
C THR A 317 -17.68 -14.67 16.33
N LEU A 318 -17.15 -15.31 15.28
CA LEU A 318 -17.04 -16.77 15.20
C LEU A 318 -16.11 -17.33 16.30
N GLU A 319 -14.98 -16.67 16.60
CA GLU A 319 -14.06 -17.05 17.69
C GLU A 319 -14.70 -16.87 19.09
N THR A 320 -15.62 -15.92 19.22
CA THR A 320 -16.36 -15.73 20.48
C THR A 320 -17.37 -16.86 20.66
N VAL A 321 -18.18 -17.16 19.64
CA VAL A 321 -19.14 -18.27 19.68
C VAL A 321 -18.42 -19.61 19.90
N LEU A 322 -17.26 -19.81 19.26
CA LEU A 322 -16.49 -21.06 19.45
C LEU A 322 -16.04 -21.21 20.92
N ARG A 323 -15.58 -20.11 21.55
CA ARG A 323 -15.18 -20.12 22.97
C ARG A 323 -16.35 -20.34 23.90
N GLU A 324 -17.51 -19.79 23.61
CA GLU A 324 -18.75 -20.02 24.37
C GLU A 324 -19.15 -21.49 24.31
N LEU A 325 -19.18 -22.08 23.11
CA LEU A 325 -19.44 -23.51 22.93
C LEU A 325 -18.40 -24.42 23.63
N ASP A 326 -17.13 -24.01 23.70
CA ASP A 326 -16.04 -24.79 24.30
C ASP A 326 -15.99 -24.65 25.84
N SER A 327 -16.56 -23.57 26.41
CA SER A 327 -16.49 -23.24 27.84
C SER A 327 -17.67 -23.75 28.68
N GLU A 328 -18.74 -24.24 28.08
CA GLU A 328 -19.86 -24.83 28.79
C GLU A 328 -19.48 -26.24 29.26
N ASP A 329 -18.86 -26.34 30.45
CA ASP A 329 -18.67 -27.59 31.15
C ASP A 329 -20.03 -28.09 31.63
N ASP A 330 -20.52 -29.19 31.08
CA ASP A 330 -21.77 -29.84 31.50
C ASP A 330 -21.65 -30.44 32.90
N GLU A 331 -22.18 -29.75 33.90
CA GLU A 331 -22.45 -30.37 35.21
C GLU A 331 -23.70 -31.31 35.18
N ASP A 332 -24.55 -31.26 34.12
CA ASP A 332 -25.74 -32.07 33.98
C ASP A 332 -25.78 -32.83 32.64
N GLY A 333 -25.37 -34.07 32.66
CA GLY A 333 -25.22 -34.99 31.51
C GLY A 333 -26.48 -35.28 30.68
N ALA A 334 -26.94 -34.37 29.85
CA ALA A 334 -27.98 -34.61 28.81
C ALA A 334 -27.30 -34.88 27.48
N THR A 335 -27.23 -36.13 27.07
CA THR A 335 -26.56 -36.63 25.85
C THR A 335 -27.01 -35.99 24.52
N SER A 336 -28.14 -35.30 24.47
CA SER A 336 -28.64 -34.60 23.27
C SER A 336 -28.05 -33.18 23.12
N GLU A 337 -27.72 -32.49 24.20
CA GLU A 337 -27.12 -31.13 24.20
C GLU A 337 -25.62 -31.19 23.86
N GLU A 338 -24.93 -32.23 24.35
CA GLU A 338 -23.52 -32.49 24.01
C GLU A 338 -23.34 -32.71 22.49
N GLY A 339 -24.21 -33.48 21.84
CA GLY A 339 -24.14 -33.70 20.40
C GLY A 339 -24.40 -32.44 19.55
N ILE A 340 -25.25 -31.52 20.03
CA ILE A 340 -25.51 -30.23 19.35
C ILE A 340 -24.31 -29.30 19.54
N ARG A 341 -23.70 -29.27 20.70
CA ARG A 341 -22.50 -28.51 21.04
C ARG A 341 -21.31 -28.94 20.18
N ASP A 342 -21.03 -30.24 20.12
CA ASP A 342 -19.94 -30.78 19.29
C ASP A 342 -20.14 -30.46 17.81
N LEU A 343 -21.36 -30.55 17.30
CA LEU A 343 -21.71 -30.13 15.95
C LEU A 343 -21.44 -28.62 15.76
N GLY A 344 -21.76 -27.81 16.76
CA GLY A 344 -21.50 -26.36 16.75
C GLY A 344 -20.02 -26.04 16.65
N ILE A 345 -19.22 -26.68 17.49
CA ILE A 345 -17.75 -26.52 17.49
C ILE A 345 -17.17 -26.90 16.12
N GLN A 346 -17.62 -28.01 15.54
CA GLN A 346 -17.19 -28.46 14.22
C GLN A 346 -17.57 -27.45 13.12
N ILE A 347 -18.83 -27.01 13.05
CA ILE A 347 -19.30 -26.05 12.03
C ILE A 347 -18.54 -24.73 12.12
N ILE A 348 -18.39 -24.17 13.31
CA ILE A 348 -17.72 -22.87 13.49
C ILE A 348 -16.21 -22.97 13.20
N SER A 349 -15.56 -24.05 13.65
CA SER A 349 -14.14 -24.31 13.36
C SER A 349 -13.89 -24.50 11.87
N ASP A 350 -14.71 -25.31 11.19
CA ASP A 350 -14.64 -25.53 9.75
C ASP A 350 -14.87 -24.22 8.98
N LEU A 351 -15.82 -23.38 9.42
CA LEU A 351 -16.08 -22.09 8.79
C LEU A 351 -14.93 -21.10 8.95
N LEU A 352 -14.31 -21.04 10.13
CA LEU A 352 -13.11 -20.22 10.37
C LEU A 352 -11.96 -20.64 9.44
N ARG A 353 -11.71 -21.93 9.35
CA ARG A 353 -10.66 -22.49 8.49
C ARG A 353 -10.98 -22.25 7.01
N TYR A 354 -12.22 -22.54 6.58
CA TYR A 354 -12.71 -22.26 5.25
C TYR A 354 -12.46 -20.80 4.82
N LYS A 355 -12.77 -19.83 5.69
CA LYS A 355 -12.56 -18.41 5.38
C LYS A 355 -11.08 -18.05 5.20
N LYS A 356 -10.19 -18.60 6.03
CA LYS A 356 -8.74 -18.40 5.91
C LYS A 356 -8.22 -18.96 4.57
N LEU A 357 -8.60 -20.21 4.25
CA LEU A 357 -8.19 -20.86 3.01
C LEU A 357 -8.76 -20.18 1.77
N THR A 358 -10.03 -19.77 1.80
CA THR A 358 -10.65 -19.04 0.68
C THR A 358 -9.89 -17.77 0.35
N LYS A 359 -9.49 -17.00 1.35
CA LYS A 359 -8.68 -15.77 1.14
C LYS A 359 -7.34 -16.11 0.50
N MET A 360 -6.68 -17.17 0.93
CA MET A 360 -5.37 -17.60 0.40
C MET A 360 -5.48 -18.06 -1.06
N VAL A 361 -6.45 -18.94 -1.35
CA VAL A 361 -6.65 -19.54 -2.68
C VAL A 361 -7.18 -18.51 -3.68
N SER A 362 -8.04 -17.57 -3.25
CA SER A 362 -8.60 -16.54 -4.13
C SER A 362 -7.60 -15.45 -4.50
N THR A 363 -6.45 -15.34 -3.83
CA THR A 363 -5.41 -14.37 -4.15
C THR A 363 -4.66 -14.80 -5.42
N ASN A 364 -4.63 -13.93 -6.42
CA ASN A 364 -3.83 -14.17 -7.63
C ASN A 364 -2.35 -13.81 -7.37
N TRP A 365 -1.63 -14.73 -6.72
CA TRP A 365 -0.22 -14.54 -6.35
C TRP A 365 0.67 -14.25 -7.54
N ALA A 366 0.43 -14.88 -8.68
CA ALA A 366 1.22 -14.66 -9.89
C ALA A 366 1.11 -13.21 -10.41
N ALA A 367 -0.06 -12.58 -10.25
CA ALA A 367 -0.27 -11.19 -10.65
C ALA A 367 0.34 -10.16 -9.67
N LEU A 368 0.76 -10.60 -8.48
CA LEU A 368 1.42 -9.73 -7.50
C LEU A 368 2.93 -9.64 -7.71
N ILE A 369 3.51 -10.57 -8.47
CA ILE A 369 4.96 -10.61 -8.71
C ILE A 369 5.35 -9.53 -9.70
N ASN A 370 6.27 -8.68 -9.28
CA ASN A 370 6.85 -7.68 -10.16
C ASN A 370 7.73 -8.37 -11.22
N PRO A 371 7.51 -8.12 -12.52
CA PRO A 371 8.22 -8.82 -13.60
C PRO A 371 9.72 -8.52 -13.64
N ARG A 372 10.15 -7.38 -13.10
CA ARG A 372 11.55 -6.97 -13.06
C ARG A 372 12.34 -7.66 -11.92
N THR A 373 11.73 -7.74 -10.73
CA THR A 373 12.43 -8.21 -9.54
C THR A 373 12.15 -9.68 -9.21
N GLY A 374 11.03 -10.22 -9.69
CA GLY A 374 10.55 -11.54 -9.28
C GLY A 374 9.91 -11.55 -7.88
N ASN A 375 9.88 -10.41 -7.17
CA ASN A 375 9.38 -10.27 -5.82
C ASN A 375 7.97 -9.67 -5.79
N VAL A 376 7.31 -9.79 -4.66
CA VAL A 376 6.06 -9.08 -4.37
C VAL A 376 6.39 -7.82 -3.56
N HIS A 377 5.98 -6.65 -4.09
CA HIS A 377 6.21 -5.36 -3.46
C HIS A 377 4.91 -4.85 -2.84
N ALA A 378 4.88 -4.78 -1.51
CA ALA A 378 3.80 -4.14 -0.78
C ALA A 378 4.08 -2.64 -0.65
N ARG A 379 3.03 -1.82 -0.62
CA ARG A 379 3.12 -0.40 -0.28
C ARG A 379 2.79 -0.19 1.18
N TYR A 380 3.58 0.62 1.87
CA TYR A 380 3.37 0.93 3.27
C TYR A 380 3.15 2.43 3.48
N GLN A 381 2.40 2.74 4.53
CA GLN A 381 2.26 4.10 5.05
C GLN A 381 2.92 4.16 6.43
N THR A 382 3.83 5.08 6.63
CA THR A 382 4.57 5.25 7.89
C THR A 382 3.61 5.44 9.06
N ILE A 383 2.63 6.34 8.89
CA ILE A 383 1.55 6.60 9.85
C ILE A 383 0.23 6.31 9.13
N GLY A 384 -0.21 5.06 9.14
CA GLY A 384 -1.37 4.60 8.38
C GLY A 384 -2.66 4.45 9.19
N THR A 385 -2.60 4.62 10.51
CA THR A 385 -3.73 4.49 11.42
C THR A 385 -3.86 5.71 12.33
N SER A 386 -5.05 5.91 12.94
CA SER A 386 -5.26 6.97 13.92
C SER A 386 -4.45 6.82 15.22
N THR A 387 -3.85 5.63 15.42
CA THR A 387 -2.97 5.33 16.56
C THR A 387 -1.48 5.45 16.22
N GLY A 388 -1.12 6.00 15.04
CA GLY A 388 0.27 6.18 14.61
C GLY A 388 0.97 4.90 14.13
N ARG A 389 0.25 3.78 13.96
CA ARG A 389 0.86 2.54 13.46
C ARG A 389 1.06 2.59 11.94
N MET A 390 2.14 1.97 11.49
CA MET A 390 2.33 1.68 10.07
C MET A 390 1.17 0.83 9.54
N SER A 391 0.74 1.10 8.32
CA SER A 391 -0.19 0.23 7.60
C SER A 391 0.34 -0.12 6.23
N SER A 392 -0.01 -1.31 5.76
CA SER A 392 0.16 -1.70 4.38
C SER A 392 -1.17 -1.53 3.67
N SER A 393 -1.20 -0.78 2.58
CA SER A 393 -2.45 -0.52 1.85
C SER A 393 -2.48 -1.23 0.52
N SER A 394 -3.72 -1.63 0.15
CA SER A 394 -4.05 -2.14 -1.18
C SER A 394 -4.66 -1.05 -2.08
N SER A 395 -4.56 0.23 -1.71
CA SER A 395 -5.27 1.30 -2.40
C SER A 395 -4.53 1.83 -3.62
N GLY A 396 -5.16 1.65 -4.77
CA GLY A 396 -4.83 2.33 -6.02
C GLY A 396 -3.67 1.69 -6.79
N ASP A 397 -3.95 1.17 -7.96
CA ASP A 397 -3.06 0.51 -8.91
C ASP A 397 -2.66 -0.95 -8.60
N THR A 398 -2.30 -1.64 -9.61
CA THR A 398 -2.09 -3.05 -9.86
C THR A 398 -1.60 -3.95 -8.72
N ASN A 399 -1.04 -3.43 -7.63
CA ASN A 399 -0.56 -4.20 -6.48
C ASN A 399 -1.48 -4.05 -5.26
N LYS A 400 -2.61 -4.75 -5.25
CA LYS A 400 -3.56 -4.80 -4.12
C LYS A 400 -3.10 -5.73 -2.98
N PHE A 401 -1.81 -5.82 -2.71
CA PHE A 401 -1.28 -6.71 -1.71
C PHE A 401 -1.10 -6.00 -0.36
N ASN A 402 -1.82 -6.49 0.66
CA ASN A 402 -1.62 -6.03 2.02
C ASN A 402 -0.77 -7.06 2.78
N ALA A 403 0.53 -6.80 2.90
CA ALA A 403 1.48 -7.69 3.55
C ALA A 403 1.15 -7.97 5.02
N GLN A 404 0.50 -7.05 5.72
CA GLN A 404 0.09 -7.20 7.12
C GLN A 404 -1.17 -8.07 7.29
N GLN A 405 -1.84 -8.44 6.20
CA GLN A 405 -3.05 -9.27 6.20
C GLN A 405 -2.85 -10.62 5.54
N ILE A 406 -1.62 -11.09 5.41
CA ILE A 406 -1.34 -12.47 5.00
C ILE A 406 -1.92 -13.39 6.07
N SER A 407 -2.78 -14.32 5.63
CA SER A 407 -3.38 -15.28 6.54
C SER A 407 -2.31 -16.25 7.06
N ASN A 408 -2.21 -16.42 8.37
CA ASN A 408 -1.43 -17.49 8.96
C ASN A 408 -2.20 -18.81 8.77
N VAL A 409 -1.78 -19.61 7.81
CA VAL A 409 -2.38 -20.92 7.49
C VAL A 409 -1.27 -21.96 7.54
N GLU A 410 -1.37 -22.89 8.47
CA GLU A 410 -0.52 -24.06 8.54
C GLU A 410 -1.13 -25.18 7.69
N LEU A 411 -0.37 -25.69 6.74
CA LEU A 411 -0.72 -26.83 5.92
C LEU A 411 0.39 -27.87 6.00
N MET A 412 0.04 -29.14 6.08
CA MET A 412 1.00 -30.22 5.89
C MET A 412 1.29 -30.36 4.40
N VAL A 413 2.33 -29.69 3.93
CA VAL A 413 2.79 -29.77 2.54
C VAL A 413 4.08 -30.59 2.55
N ASN A 414 4.13 -31.66 1.78
CA ASN A 414 5.36 -32.40 1.54
C ASN A 414 6.26 -31.57 0.60
N ILE A 415 7.08 -30.73 1.19
CA ILE A 415 8.08 -29.95 0.49
C ILE A 415 9.43 -30.54 0.89
N GLU A 416 10.13 -31.15 -0.05
CA GLU A 416 11.51 -31.53 0.13
C GLU A 416 12.34 -30.24 0.19
N GLU A 417 12.75 -29.82 1.40
CA GLU A 417 13.74 -28.79 1.74
C GLU A 417 13.54 -27.34 1.20
N ASP A 418 12.48 -27.04 0.43
CA ASP A 418 12.27 -25.70 -0.11
C ASP A 418 11.48 -24.82 0.88
N ARG A 419 11.99 -23.64 1.18
CA ARG A 419 11.29 -22.65 2.00
C ARG A 419 10.29 -21.85 1.16
N LEU A 420 9.17 -21.42 1.77
CA LEU A 420 8.16 -20.60 1.12
C LEU A 420 8.71 -19.23 0.70
N PHE A 421 9.63 -18.69 1.51
CA PHE A 421 10.36 -17.46 1.23
C PHE A 421 11.83 -17.81 1.02
N GLU A 422 12.44 -17.24 -0.01
CA GLU A 422 13.86 -17.38 -0.26
C GLU A 422 14.63 -16.47 0.70
N ASP A 423 15.64 -17.02 1.37
CA ASP A 423 16.59 -16.24 2.16
C ASP A 423 17.54 -15.51 1.18
N ASN A 424 17.51 -14.19 1.09
CA ASN A 424 18.48 -13.36 0.36
C ASN A 424 19.57 -12.84 1.28
#